data_216b078067db816fb46d29e2894a6bb5
#
_entry.id   216b078067db816fb46d29e2894a6bb5
#
_cell.length_a   1.000
_cell.length_b   1.000
_cell.length_c   1.000
_cell.angle_alpha   90.00
_cell.angle_beta   90.00
_cell.angle_gamma   90.00
#
_symmetry.space_group_name_H-M   'P 1'
#
loop_
_entity.id
_entity.type
_entity.pdbx_description
1 polymer ?
#
loop_
_entity_poly.entity_id
_entity_poly.type
_entity_poly.pdbx_seq_one_letter_code
_entity_poly.pdbx_strand_id
1 'polypeptide(L)'
;MEIRQKLLFQWVVFLFSCLISSCTVLIPDPIDNNLLPIQRIEQAQIQSLVNEELLNVEPPERKPVIAVYANSFRDETGARRSNAQFATFSTAITQAPHAYLIRAIKHAGRDKEGFFEVVERVGLDHVTKERQLIRSTRESFDEGQKLPPLKFAGLIMEGGVIGYESNNTSGGVGARYLGIGTSKSYRRDTVQISLRTVSVTTGKVLMEVLVSKTI
;
A
#
# COMPACT_ATOMS: atom_id res chain seq x y z
N MET A 1 -8.05 84.18 -14.77
CA MET A 1 -9.06 83.19 -14.31
C MET A 1 -9.01 81.91 -15.15
N GLU A 2 -8.71 81.97 -16.42
CA GLU A 2 -8.69 80.84 -17.37
C GLU A 2 -7.56 79.80 -17.08
N ILE A 3 -6.38 80.23 -16.67
CA ILE A 3 -5.26 79.33 -16.48
C ILE A 3 -5.52 78.30 -15.30
N ARG A 4 -6.18 78.80 -14.26
CA ARG A 4 -6.54 77.93 -13.11
C ARG A 4 -7.61 76.91 -13.47
N GLN A 5 -8.53 77.24 -14.34
CA GLN A 5 -9.56 76.29 -14.79
C GLN A 5 -8.99 75.23 -15.69
N LYS A 6 -8.05 75.56 -16.57
CA LYS A 6 -7.36 74.54 -17.41
C LYS A 6 -6.50 73.57 -16.61
N LEU A 7 -5.79 74.10 -15.58
CA LEU A 7 -5.02 73.21 -14.68
C LEU A 7 -5.92 72.29 -13.86
N LEU A 8 -7.02 72.73 -13.35
CA LEU A 8 -7.98 71.97 -12.61
C LEU A 8 -8.62 70.84 -13.52
N PHE A 9 -8.94 71.15 -14.75
CA PHE A 9 -9.46 70.26 -15.72
C PHE A 9 -8.42 69.18 -16.09
N GLN A 10 -7.17 69.51 -16.27
CA GLN A 10 -6.10 68.55 -16.51
C GLN A 10 -5.88 67.58 -15.31
N TRP A 11 -5.95 68.09 -14.08
CA TRP A 11 -5.85 67.25 -12.90
C TRP A 11 -7.02 66.29 -12.73
N VAL A 12 -8.22 66.73 -13.05
CA VAL A 12 -9.41 65.86 -13.01
C VAL A 12 -9.34 64.76 -14.07
N VAL A 13 -8.90 65.10 -15.29
CA VAL A 13 -8.72 64.10 -16.35
C VAL A 13 -7.62 63.10 -16.02
N PHE A 14 -6.53 63.56 -15.40
CA PHE A 14 -5.44 62.68 -14.97
C PHE A 14 -5.88 61.70 -13.83
N LEU A 15 -6.63 62.22 -12.85
CA LEU A 15 -7.21 61.44 -11.78
C LEU A 15 -8.23 60.39 -12.31
N PHE A 16 -9.03 60.77 -13.29
CA PHE A 16 -10.01 59.89 -13.91
C PHE A 16 -9.34 58.80 -14.78
N SER A 17 -8.23 59.15 -15.44
CA SER A 17 -7.42 58.18 -16.20
C SER A 17 -6.74 57.15 -15.31
N CYS A 18 -6.29 57.51 -14.09
CA CYS A 18 -5.72 56.57 -13.13
C CYS A 18 -6.76 55.64 -12.52
N LEU A 19 -8.02 56.06 -12.42
CA LEU A 19 -9.09 55.20 -11.89
C LEU A 19 -9.56 54.11 -12.88
N ILE A 20 -9.35 54.31 -14.17
CA ILE A 20 -9.72 53.34 -15.20
C ILE A 20 -8.63 52.26 -15.38
N SER A 21 -7.41 52.50 -14.94
CA SER A 21 -6.29 51.59 -15.09
C SER A 21 -6.25 50.45 -14.04
N SER A 22 -7.15 50.44 -13.04
CA SER A 22 -7.07 49.49 -11.93
C SER A 22 -8.10 48.37 -11.99
N CYS A 23 -8.81 48.20 -13.10
CA CYS A 23 -9.66 47.03 -13.33
C CYS A 23 -9.12 46.15 -14.46
N THR A 24 -7.88 45.73 -14.38
CA THR A 24 -7.55 44.43 -14.94
C THR A 24 -8.14 43.41 -14.02
N VAL A 25 -9.40 43.02 -14.28
CA VAL A 25 -9.93 41.74 -13.81
C VAL A 25 -8.90 40.73 -14.23
N LEU A 26 -8.21 40.11 -13.27
CA LEU A 26 -7.53 38.84 -13.46
C LEU A 26 -8.61 37.85 -13.86
N ILE A 27 -8.96 37.82 -15.13
CA ILE A 27 -9.61 36.66 -15.71
C ILE A 27 -8.55 35.61 -15.58
N PRO A 28 -8.75 34.57 -14.75
CA PRO A 28 -7.82 33.45 -14.77
C PRO A 28 -7.75 33.02 -16.23
N ASP A 29 -6.53 32.96 -16.75
CA ASP A 29 -6.31 32.44 -18.10
C ASP A 29 -7.15 31.18 -18.27
N PRO A 30 -7.82 30.99 -19.42
CA PRO A 30 -8.55 29.78 -19.67
C PRO A 30 -7.60 28.64 -19.33
N ILE A 31 -7.98 27.80 -18.37
CA ILE A 31 -7.17 26.72 -17.83
C ILE A 31 -6.40 26.11 -19.00
N ASP A 32 -5.11 26.43 -19.05
CA ASP A 32 -4.25 25.85 -20.06
C ASP A 32 -4.30 24.33 -19.83
N ASN A 33 -5.04 23.62 -20.68
CA ASN A 33 -5.15 22.18 -20.61
C ASN A 33 -3.79 21.47 -20.72
N ASN A 34 -2.71 22.22 -21.02
CA ASN A 34 -1.34 21.76 -20.95
C ASN A 34 -0.75 21.81 -19.53
N LEU A 35 -1.43 22.49 -18.57
CA LEU A 35 -0.98 22.55 -17.16
C LEU A 35 -1.50 21.43 -16.30
N LEU A 36 -2.48 20.66 -16.74
CA LEU A 36 -2.74 19.36 -16.15
C LEU A 36 -1.68 18.43 -16.73
N PRO A 37 -0.68 18.00 -15.94
CA PRO A 37 0.16 16.92 -16.40
C PRO A 37 -0.82 15.81 -16.76
N ILE A 38 -0.91 15.46 -18.04
CA ILE A 38 -1.57 14.22 -18.45
C ILE A 38 -0.86 13.19 -17.59
N GLN A 39 -1.54 12.78 -16.52
CA GLN A 39 -1.04 11.73 -15.65
C GLN A 39 -0.89 10.56 -16.61
N ARG A 40 0.35 10.35 -17.10
CA ARG A 40 0.65 9.19 -17.92
C ARG A 40 0.15 8.03 -17.10
N ILE A 41 -0.89 7.36 -17.58
CA ILE A 41 -1.40 6.14 -16.94
C ILE A 41 -0.18 5.23 -16.86
N GLU A 42 0.37 5.11 -15.68
CA GLU A 42 1.52 4.23 -15.45
C GLU A 42 1.08 2.82 -15.84
N GLN A 43 1.87 2.18 -16.67
CA GLN A 43 1.62 0.80 -17.03
C GLN A 43 1.72 -0.05 -15.76
N ALA A 44 0.85 -1.06 -15.65
CA ALA A 44 0.92 -2.01 -14.56
C ALA A 44 2.32 -2.65 -14.47
N GLN A 45 2.92 -2.57 -13.30
CA GLN A 45 4.25 -3.11 -13.06
C GLN A 45 4.17 -4.27 -12.07
N ILE A 46 4.98 -5.29 -12.31
CA ILE A 46 5.19 -6.34 -11.32
C ILE A 46 6.02 -5.72 -10.19
N GLN A 47 5.39 -5.56 -9.01
CA GLN A 47 6.10 -5.04 -7.85
C GLN A 47 7.20 -5.99 -7.41
N SER A 48 8.43 -5.52 -7.46
CA SER A 48 9.58 -6.21 -6.88
C SER A 48 9.69 -5.79 -5.39
N LEU A 49 8.87 -6.40 -4.54
CA LEU A 49 8.89 -6.15 -3.08
C LEU A 49 9.85 -7.14 -2.38
N VAL A 50 10.97 -7.44 -2.97
CA VAL A 50 11.83 -8.51 -2.46
C VAL A 50 13.12 -7.92 -1.94
N ASN A 51 13.42 -8.23 -0.67
CA ASN A 51 14.75 -8.01 -0.12
C ASN A 51 15.72 -9.00 -0.78
N GLU A 52 16.84 -8.50 -1.33
CA GLU A 52 17.88 -9.33 -1.97
C GLU A 52 18.45 -10.39 -1.02
N GLU A 53 18.58 -10.05 0.27
CA GLU A 53 19.01 -11.02 1.29
C GLU A 53 18.08 -12.23 1.37
N LEU A 54 16.76 -12.00 1.23
CA LEU A 54 15.77 -13.08 1.26
C LEU A 54 15.89 -14.01 0.05
N LEU A 55 16.24 -13.47 -1.12
CA LEU A 55 16.43 -14.26 -2.34
C LEU A 55 17.61 -15.22 -2.25
N ASN A 56 18.65 -14.80 -1.52
CA ASN A 56 19.93 -15.50 -1.40
C ASN A 56 20.04 -16.41 -0.18
N VAL A 57 18.96 -16.60 0.58
CA VAL A 57 18.96 -17.52 1.73
C VAL A 57 19.30 -18.93 1.29
N GLU A 58 20.24 -19.58 1.97
CA GLU A 58 20.64 -20.95 1.68
C GLU A 58 19.50 -21.93 2.01
N PRO A 59 19.04 -22.74 1.04
CA PRO A 59 17.99 -23.72 1.30
C PRO A 59 18.50 -24.85 2.18
N PRO A 60 17.65 -25.41 3.06
CA PRO A 60 18.00 -26.61 3.81
C PRO A 60 18.01 -27.85 2.87
N GLU A 61 18.70 -28.90 3.26
CA GLU A 61 18.73 -30.17 2.50
C GLU A 61 17.33 -30.72 2.18
N ARG A 62 16.40 -30.54 3.10
CA ARG A 62 14.99 -30.91 2.93
C ARG A 62 14.11 -29.69 3.09
N LYS A 63 13.47 -29.27 2.01
CA LYS A 63 12.57 -28.10 2.01
C LYS A 63 11.36 -28.33 2.91
N PRO A 64 11.13 -27.49 3.91
CA PRO A 64 9.94 -27.58 4.74
C PRO A 64 8.69 -27.26 3.90
N VAL A 65 7.66 -28.09 4.03
CA VAL A 65 6.36 -27.84 3.43
C VAL A 65 5.55 -26.96 4.37
N ILE A 66 5.19 -25.76 3.90
CA ILE A 66 4.56 -24.71 4.72
C ILE A 66 3.22 -24.26 4.15
N ALA A 67 2.29 -23.96 5.03
CA ALA A 67 0.98 -23.40 4.71
C ALA A 67 0.74 -22.05 5.38
N VAL A 68 0.00 -21.19 4.69
CA VAL A 68 -0.57 -19.95 5.23
C VAL A 68 -2.07 -19.99 4.94
N TYR A 69 -2.89 -19.77 5.96
CA TYR A 69 -4.34 -19.64 5.80
C TYR A 69 -4.72 -18.15 5.69
N ALA A 70 -5.78 -17.84 4.98
CA ALA A 70 -6.24 -16.45 4.82
C ALA A 70 -6.49 -15.75 6.16
N ASN A 71 -7.03 -16.50 7.13
CA ASN A 71 -7.36 -15.99 8.46
C ASN A 71 -6.22 -16.06 9.47
N SER A 72 -5.08 -16.67 9.12
CA SER A 72 -3.95 -16.81 10.04
C SER A 72 -2.94 -15.67 9.97
N PHE A 73 -3.06 -14.79 8.97
CA PHE A 73 -2.22 -13.60 8.84
C PHE A 73 -3.02 -12.42 8.29
N ARG A 74 -3.42 -11.53 9.15
CA ARG A 74 -4.32 -10.41 8.83
C ARG A 74 -3.96 -9.12 9.57
N ASP A 75 -4.73 -8.07 9.32
CA ASP A 75 -4.64 -6.81 10.04
C ASP A 75 -5.45 -6.89 11.34
N GLU A 76 -4.76 -6.85 12.47
CA GLU A 76 -5.32 -6.84 13.82
C GLU A 76 -5.35 -5.43 14.44
N THR A 77 -4.88 -4.41 13.69
CA THR A 77 -4.77 -3.04 14.22
C THR A 77 -6.10 -2.30 14.23
N GLY A 78 -7.01 -2.65 13.34
CA GLY A 78 -8.23 -1.88 13.09
C GLY A 78 -7.97 -0.45 12.59
N ALA A 79 -6.73 -0.12 12.19
CA ALA A 79 -6.33 1.21 11.81
C ALA A 79 -7.05 1.69 10.54
N ARG A 80 -7.57 2.91 10.58
CA ARG A 80 -8.26 3.54 9.46
C ARG A 80 -7.49 4.77 8.98
N ARG A 81 -7.60 5.08 7.69
CA ARG A 81 -7.01 6.30 7.14
C ARG A 81 -7.77 7.52 7.67
N SER A 82 -7.05 8.49 8.22
CA SER A 82 -7.64 9.78 8.55
C SER A 82 -7.69 10.65 7.30
N ASN A 83 -8.86 11.23 7.02
CA ASN A 83 -9.04 12.23 5.98
C ASN A 83 -9.72 13.44 6.61
N ALA A 84 -9.22 14.64 6.35
CA ALA A 84 -9.71 15.88 6.97
C ALA A 84 -11.13 16.28 6.51
N GLN A 85 -11.67 15.68 5.45
CA GLN A 85 -12.91 16.15 4.80
C GLN A 85 -14.08 15.17 4.84
N PHE A 86 -13.85 13.87 5.06
CA PHE A 86 -14.92 12.85 5.08
C PHE A 86 -14.64 11.77 6.12
N ALA A 87 -15.71 11.16 6.65
CA ALA A 87 -15.59 9.98 7.49
C ALA A 87 -14.85 8.86 6.73
N THR A 88 -13.78 8.34 7.34
CA THR A 88 -12.88 7.42 6.65
C THR A 88 -13.37 6.00 6.78
N PHE A 89 -13.83 5.44 5.67
CA PHE A 89 -14.23 4.03 5.59
C PHE A 89 -13.09 3.11 5.16
N SER A 90 -11.98 3.68 4.66
CA SER A 90 -10.83 2.90 4.19
C SER A 90 -9.93 2.47 5.34
N THR A 91 -9.51 1.23 5.32
CA THR A 91 -8.46 0.73 6.22
C THR A 91 -7.10 1.34 5.86
N ALA A 92 -6.26 1.61 6.86
CA ALA A 92 -4.92 2.13 6.64
C ALA A 92 -3.98 1.05 6.09
N ILE A 93 -4.24 -0.21 6.46
CA ILE A 93 -3.45 -1.39 6.12
C ILE A 93 -4.27 -2.30 5.19
N THR A 94 -3.58 -3.03 4.33
CA THR A 94 -4.21 -4.01 3.45
C THR A 94 -4.98 -5.08 4.24
N GLN A 95 -6.14 -5.47 3.74
CA GLN A 95 -6.94 -6.53 4.35
C GLN A 95 -6.52 -7.94 3.90
N ALA A 96 -5.56 -8.04 2.99
CA ALA A 96 -5.00 -9.30 2.52
C ALA A 96 -3.47 -9.39 2.72
N PRO A 97 -2.93 -9.16 3.94
CA PRO A 97 -1.49 -9.19 4.18
C PRO A 97 -0.91 -10.59 4.00
N HIS A 98 -1.72 -11.64 4.12
CA HIS A 98 -1.31 -13.04 3.83
C HIS A 98 -0.77 -13.21 2.40
N ALA A 99 -1.25 -12.43 1.43
CA ALA A 99 -0.74 -12.50 0.06
C ALA A 99 0.74 -12.06 -0.03
N TYR A 100 1.12 -11.02 0.71
CA TYR A 100 2.52 -10.58 0.80
C TYR A 100 3.38 -11.59 1.55
N LEU A 101 2.85 -12.21 2.62
CA LEU A 101 3.55 -13.26 3.36
C LEU A 101 3.82 -14.47 2.46
N ILE A 102 2.82 -15.00 1.76
CA ILE A 102 2.98 -16.12 0.82
C ILE A 102 4.03 -15.78 -0.24
N ARG A 103 3.98 -14.56 -0.77
CA ARG A 103 4.98 -14.11 -1.75
C ARG A 103 6.39 -14.09 -1.16
N ALA A 104 6.56 -13.56 0.04
CA ALA A 104 7.86 -13.53 0.72
C ALA A 104 8.40 -14.95 0.96
N ILE A 105 7.57 -15.86 1.45
CA ILE A 105 7.93 -17.27 1.68
C ILE A 105 8.37 -17.93 0.36
N LYS A 106 7.63 -17.73 -0.73
CA LYS A 106 7.97 -18.28 -2.06
C LYS A 106 9.25 -17.70 -2.64
N HIS A 107 9.62 -16.49 -2.24
CA HIS A 107 10.85 -15.85 -2.69
C HIS A 107 12.07 -16.19 -1.82
N ALA A 108 11.87 -16.71 -0.61
CA ALA A 108 12.98 -17.12 0.24
C ALA A 108 13.85 -18.17 -0.45
N GLY A 109 15.12 -17.85 -0.68
CA GLY A 109 16.08 -18.71 -1.36
C GLY A 109 15.81 -18.96 -2.85
N ARG A 110 14.97 -18.14 -3.50
CA ARG A 110 14.56 -18.36 -4.92
C ARG A 110 15.73 -18.48 -5.87
N ASP A 111 16.78 -17.71 -5.65
CA ASP A 111 17.95 -17.69 -6.54
C ASP A 111 18.84 -18.93 -6.34
N LYS A 112 18.52 -19.77 -5.35
CA LYS A 112 19.23 -21.01 -5.00
C LYS A 112 18.39 -22.27 -5.03
N GLU A 113 17.23 -22.32 -5.48
CA GLU A 113 16.27 -23.45 -5.52
C GLU A 113 15.01 -23.27 -4.65
N GLY A 114 14.97 -22.23 -3.83
CA GLY A 114 13.88 -21.95 -2.91
C GLY A 114 13.99 -22.69 -1.57
N PHE A 115 13.70 -21.96 -0.50
CA PHE A 115 13.83 -22.46 0.86
C PHE A 115 12.62 -23.33 1.29
N PHE A 116 11.41 -22.91 0.91
CA PHE A 116 10.15 -23.53 1.30
C PHE A 116 9.40 -24.14 0.11
N GLU A 117 8.64 -25.18 0.35
CA GLU A 117 7.57 -25.61 -0.51
C GLU A 117 6.23 -25.10 0.06
N VAL A 118 5.56 -24.19 -0.65
CA VAL A 118 4.31 -23.57 -0.19
C VAL A 118 3.13 -24.34 -0.79
N VAL A 119 2.23 -24.81 0.09
CA VAL A 119 0.99 -25.48 -0.32
C VAL A 119 -0.21 -24.55 -0.17
N GLU A 120 -1.16 -24.67 -1.10
CA GLU A 120 -2.37 -23.85 -1.11
C GLU A 120 -3.29 -24.17 0.07
N ARG A 121 -3.63 -23.14 0.85
CA ARG A 121 -4.61 -23.22 1.96
C ARG A 121 -5.55 -22.02 2.01
N VAL A 122 -5.28 -20.98 1.25
CA VAL A 122 -6.17 -19.80 1.15
C VAL A 122 -7.41 -20.16 0.32
N GLY A 123 -7.20 -20.82 -0.82
CA GLY A 123 -8.24 -21.26 -1.73
C GLY A 123 -8.45 -22.80 -1.72
N LEU A 124 -8.22 -23.47 -0.61
CA LEU A 124 -8.32 -24.92 -0.51
C LEU A 124 -9.71 -25.44 -0.91
N ASP A 125 -10.77 -24.72 -0.61
CA ASP A 125 -12.15 -25.09 -0.98
C ASP A 125 -12.32 -25.17 -2.52
N HIS A 126 -11.69 -24.24 -3.24
CA HIS A 126 -11.73 -24.26 -4.72
C HIS A 126 -10.96 -25.46 -5.27
N VAL A 127 -9.79 -25.75 -4.73
CA VAL A 127 -9.01 -26.94 -5.08
C VAL A 127 -9.81 -28.21 -4.80
N THR A 128 -10.50 -28.29 -3.67
CA THR A 128 -11.31 -29.44 -3.29
C THR A 128 -12.49 -29.62 -4.23
N LYS A 129 -13.20 -28.56 -4.57
CA LYS A 129 -14.31 -28.60 -5.54
C LYS A 129 -13.85 -29.06 -6.92
N GLU A 130 -12.73 -28.53 -7.40
CA GLU A 130 -12.16 -28.95 -8.69
C GLU A 130 -11.78 -30.43 -8.68
N ARG A 131 -11.17 -30.92 -7.60
CA ARG A 131 -10.84 -32.35 -7.43
C ARG A 131 -12.09 -33.22 -7.38
N GLN A 132 -13.19 -32.75 -6.81
CA GLN A 132 -14.49 -33.48 -6.84
C GLN A 132 -15.04 -33.54 -8.26
N LEU A 133 -14.98 -32.43 -9.02
CA LEU A 133 -15.39 -32.36 -10.41
C LEU A 133 -14.58 -33.36 -11.27
N ILE A 134 -13.26 -33.36 -11.15
CA ILE A 134 -12.38 -34.27 -11.86
C ILE A 134 -12.76 -35.73 -11.53
N ARG A 135 -13.00 -36.03 -10.25
CA ARG A 135 -13.37 -37.40 -9.83
C ARG A 135 -14.69 -37.83 -10.46
N SER A 136 -15.74 -37.02 -10.33
CA SER A 136 -17.05 -37.36 -10.89
C SER A 136 -17.05 -37.50 -12.41
N THR A 137 -16.28 -36.64 -13.10
CA THR A 137 -16.13 -36.72 -14.55
C THR A 137 -15.43 -37.99 -14.98
N ARG A 138 -14.32 -38.38 -14.31
CA ARG A 138 -13.58 -39.60 -14.61
C ARG A 138 -14.39 -40.86 -14.32
N GLU A 139 -15.15 -40.87 -13.22
CA GLU A 139 -16.06 -41.96 -12.89
C GLU A 139 -17.15 -42.15 -13.96
N SER A 140 -17.65 -41.02 -14.53
CA SER A 140 -18.68 -41.07 -15.57
C SER A 140 -18.16 -41.56 -16.94
N PHE A 141 -16.87 -41.39 -17.21
CA PHE A 141 -16.24 -41.76 -18.49
C PHE A 141 -15.27 -42.92 -18.39
N ASP A 142 -15.32 -43.66 -17.26
CA ASP A 142 -14.50 -44.86 -16.98
C ASP A 142 -12.97 -44.62 -17.10
N GLU A 143 -12.53 -43.41 -16.87
CA GLU A 143 -11.12 -43.08 -16.80
C GLU A 143 -10.56 -43.42 -15.42
N GLY A 144 -10.10 -44.62 -15.22
CA GLY A 144 -9.70 -45.19 -13.92
C GLY A 144 -8.52 -44.54 -13.21
N GLN A 145 -8.01 -43.42 -13.71
CA GLN A 145 -6.85 -42.72 -13.13
C GLN A 145 -7.22 -41.88 -11.89
N LYS A 146 -6.78 -42.31 -10.72
CA LYS A 146 -6.99 -41.59 -9.45
C LYS A 146 -6.06 -40.34 -9.36
N LEU A 147 -6.59 -39.26 -8.78
CA LEU A 147 -5.77 -38.12 -8.44
C LEU A 147 -4.81 -38.43 -7.29
N PRO A 148 -3.55 -37.98 -7.35
CA PRO A 148 -2.63 -38.13 -6.22
C PRO A 148 -3.16 -37.36 -5.00
N PRO A 149 -2.78 -37.75 -3.78
CA PRO A 149 -3.15 -37.01 -2.57
C PRO A 149 -2.57 -35.59 -2.60
N LEU A 150 -3.27 -34.67 -1.94
CA LEU A 150 -2.73 -33.34 -1.69
C LEU A 150 -1.56 -33.45 -0.73
N LYS A 151 -0.54 -32.62 -0.94
CA LYS A 151 0.56 -32.50 0.02
C LYS A 151 0.10 -31.92 1.35
N PHE A 152 0.59 -32.48 2.44
CA PHE A 152 0.37 -31.98 3.78
C PHE A 152 1.44 -30.95 4.13
N ALA A 153 1.03 -29.86 4.78
CA ALA A 153 1.97 -28.93 5.39
C ALA A 153 2.54 -29.54 6.68
N GLY A 154 3.84 -29.47 6.84
CA GLY A 154 4.50 -29.78 8.12
C GLY A 154 4.52 -28.58 9.06
N LEU A 155 4.44 -27.38 8.49
CA LEU A 155 4.48 -26.11 9.19
C LEU A 155 3.30 -25.23 8.79
N ILE A 156 2.79 -24.47 9.75
CA ILE A 156 1.85 -23.36 9.51
C ILE A 156 2.54 -22.07 9.92
N MET A 157 2.46 -21.04 9.07
CA MET A 157 2.91 -19.71 9.40
C MET A 157 1.72 -18.82 9.70
N GLU A 158 1.74 -18.17 10.86
CA GLU A 158 0.67 -17.37 11.40
C GLU A 158 1.20 -16.04 11.95
N GLY A 159 0.30 -15.07 12.17
CA GLY A 159 0.62 -13.78 12.74
C GLY A 159 -0.26 -12.68 12.19
N GLY A 160 0.30 -11.49 12.04
CA GLY A 160 -0.45 -10.36 11.50
C GLY A 160 0.25 -9.03 11.71
N VAL A 161 -0.38 -7.99 11.21
CA VAL A 161 -0.02 -6.62 11.54
C VAL A 161 -0.71 -6.28 12.86
N ILE A 162 0.06 -6.12 13.93
CA ILE A 162 -0.45 -5.95 15.29
C ILE A 162 -0.37 -4.51 15.81
N GLY A 163 0.40 -3.66 15.12
CA GLY A 163 0.51 -2.24 15.46
C GLY A 163 0.69 -1.38 14.22
N TYR A 164 0.00 -0.26 14.22
CA TYR A 164 0.17 0.79 13.22
C TYR A 164 0.00 2.14 13.90
N GLU A 165 1.06 2.93 13.89
CA GLU A 165 1.07 4.28 14.42
C GLU A 165 1.43 5.26 13.31
N SER A 166 0.63 6.31 13.17
CA SER A 166 0.86 7.38 12.21
C SER A 166 0.97 8.70 12.96
N ASN A 167 2.17 9.24 13.01
CA ASN A 167 2.47 10.50 13.67
C ASN A 167 2.78 11.60 12.66
N ASN A 168 1.96 12.65 12.65
CA ASN A 168 2.23 13.85 11.89
C ASN A 168 3.05 14.81 12.76
N THR A 169 4.32 14.96 12.44
CA THR A 169 5.17 15.95 13.10
C THR A 169 5.26 17.19 12.24
N SER A 170 4.67 18.29 12.68
CA SER A 170 4.86 19.60 12.05
C SER A 170 6.05 20.30 12.70
N GLY A 171 7.18 20.34 12.00
CA GLY A 171 8.34 21.14 12.35
C GLY A 171 8.23 22.51 11.66
N GLY A 172 7.85 23.55 12.38
CA GLY A 172 7.88 24.91 11.88
C GLY A 172 9.02 25.69 12.54
N VAL A 173 10.05 26.03 11.81
CA VAL A 173 10.89 27.19 12.19
C VAL A 173 10.10 28.41 11.73
N GLY A 174 9.23 28.89 12.63
CA GLY A 174 8.31 29.96 12.31
C GLY A 174 8.91 31.33 12.57
N ALA A 175 9.56 31.90 11.59
CA ALA A 175 9.55 33.35 11.46
C ALA A 175 8.45 33.72 10.47
N ARG A 176 7.28 34.10 10.97
CA ARG A 176 6.24 34.73 10.14
C ARG A 176 6.53 36.21 10.01
N TYR A 177 7.01 36.64 8.85
CA TYR A 177 7.08 38.03 8.49
C TYR A 177 5.99 38.32 7.46
N LEU A 178 5.08 39.25 7.79
CA LEU A 178 3.94 39.64 6.96
C LEU A 178 3.02 38.49 6.49
N GLY A 179 2.83 37.49 7.32
CA GLY A 179 1.92 36.37 6.98
C GLY A 179 2.50 35.27 6.08
N ILE A 180 3.74 35.41 5.61
CA ILE A 180 4.44 34.45 4.79
C ILE A 180 5.33 33.60 5.69
N GLY A 181 5.06 32.30 5.78
CA GLY A 181 5.88 31.33 6.51
C GLY A 181 5.80 29.96 5.85
N THR A 182 6.91 29.25 5.80
CA THR A 182 6.94 27.86 5.32
C THR A 182 6.83 26.91 6.50
N SER A 183 5.83 26.02 6.47
CA SER A 183 5.73 24.90 7.40
C SER A 183 6.06 23.61 6.66
N LYS A 184 6.97 22.78 7.20
CA LYS A 184 7.17 21.41 6.73
C LYS A 184 6.47 20.47 7.70
N SER A 185 5.55 19.67 7.21
CA SER A 185 4.97 18.56 7.96
C SER A 185 5.65 17.29 7.51
N TYR A 186 6.10 16.47 8.47
CA TYR A 186 6.62 15.14 8.23
C TYR A 186 5.61 14.15 8.79
N ARG A 187 5.32 13.13 8.00
CA ARG A 187 4.55 11.98 8.46
C ARG A 187 5.53 10.85 8.72
N ARG A 188 5.37 10.20 9.86
CA ARG A 188 6.15 9.03 10.25
C ARG A 188 5.17 7.92 10.60
N ASP A 189 5.21 6.86 9.83
CA ASP A 189 4.36 5.69 10.04
C ASP A 189 5.22 4.56 10.62
N THR A 190 4.77 3.94 11.72
CA THR A 190 5.42 2.77 12.31
C THR A 190 4.49 1.58 12.22
N VAL A 191 4.99 0.49 11.65
CA VAL A 191 4.26 -0.77 11.49
C VAL A 191 4.91 -1.83 12.35
N GLN A 192 4.10 -2.61 13.08
CA GLN A 192 4.55 -3.75 13.87
C GLN A 192 3.90 -5.02 13.34
N ILE A 193 4.72 -6.04 13.11
CA ILE A 193 4.31 -7.33 12.58
C ILE A 193 4.75 -8.43 13.54
N SER A 194 3.82 -9.31 13.90
CA SER A 194 4.12 -10.56 14.58
C SER A 194 4.07 -11.71 13.59
N LEU A 195 5.02 -12.63 13.67
CA LEU A 195 5.10 -13.81 12.84
C LEU A 195 5.52 -15.00 13.70
N ARG A 196 4.77 -16.08 13.63
CA ARG A 196 5.11 -17.35 14.32
C ARG A 196 4.97 -18.53 13.39
N THR A 197 5.77 -19.55 13.62
CA THR A 197 5.74 -20.80 12.88
C THR A 197 5.39 -21.95 13.84
N VAL A 198 4.35 -22.69 13.46
CA VAL A 198 3.78 -23.77 14.27
C VAL A 198 3.99 -25.11 13.57
N SER A 199 4.46 -26.10 14.31
CA SER A 199 4.54 -27.50 13.84
C SER A 199 3.16 -28.12 13.81
N VAL A 200 2.73 -28.60 12.65
CA VAL A 200 1.45 -29.32 12.49
C VAL A 200 1.42 -30.62 13.28
N THR A 201 2.55 -31.31 13.35
CA THR A 201 2.65 -32.60 14.02
C THR A 201 2.52 -32.52 15.54
N THR A 202 3.09 -31.46 16.14
CA THR A 202 3.17 -31.34 17.60
C THR A 202 2.36 -30.20 18.19
N GLY A 203 1.86 -29.28 17.36
CA GLY A 203 1.23 -28.04 17.82
C GLY A 203 2.20 -27.06 18.49
N LYS A 204 3.49 -27.35 18.52
CA LYS A 204 4.49 -26.46 19.15
C LYS A 204 4.77 -25.24 18.27
N VAL A 205 4.83 -24.07 18.91
CA VAL A 205 5.39 -22.88 18.29
C VAL A 205 6.91 -23.06 18.23
N LEU A 206 7.44 -23.14 17.02
CA LEU A 206 8.86 -23.35 16.76
C LEU A 206 9.65 -22.06 16.71
N MET A 207 9.03 -21.00 16.25
CA MET A 207 9.62 -19.68 16.09
C MET A 207 8.55 -18.62 16.28
N GLU A 208 8.93 -17.53 16.92
CA GLU A 208 8.14 -16.31 17.01
C GLU A 208 9.04 -15.10 16.81
N VAL A 209 8.63 -14.19 15.97
CA VAL A 209 9.37 -12.98 15.64
C VAL A 209 8.43 -11.78 15.69
N LEU A 210 8.87 -10.73 16.36
CA LEU A 210 8.21 -9.43 16.39
C LEU A 210 9.10 -8.42 15.67
N VAL A 211 8.58 -7.78 14.64
CA VAL A 211 9.31 -6.80 13.84
C VAL A 211 8.58 -5.46 13.89
N SER A 212 9.34 -4.39 14.09
CA SER A 212 8.86 -3.02 13.99
C SER A 212 9.66 -2.28 12.92
N LYS A 213 8.96 -1.57 12.03
CA LYS A 213 9.59 -0.74 11.01
C LYS A 213 8.92 0.63 10.97
N THR A 214 9.74 1.67 11.00
CA THR A 214 9.33 3.05 10.80
C THR A 214 9.66 3.49 9.37
N ILE A 215 8.73 4.17 8.73
CA ILE A 215 8.79 4.63 7.33
C ILE A 215 8.63 6.16 7.30
#